data_cd0704f2a65838d01283704adebd52e7
#
_entry.id   cd0704f2a65838d01283704adebd52e7
#
_cell.length_a   1.000
_cell.length_b   1.000
_cell.length_c   1.000
_cell.angle_alpha   90.00
_cell.angle_beta   90.00
_cell.angle_gamma   90.00
#
_symmetry.space_group_name_H-M   'P 1'
#
loop_
_entity.id
_entity.type
_entity.pdbx_description
1 polymer ?
#
loop_
_entity_poly.entity_id
_entity_poly.type
_entity_poly.pdbx_seq_one_letter_code
_entity_poly.pdbx_strand_id
1 'polypeptide(L)'
;MNKKLFEVYLVLLIILSTPLYAKSPIKVACIGNSITFGTGTENPQTESYPAQLQQLLGHNYIVGNFGKPGATLLKRGHRPYTLQPEYQKAMNFAGDIAVIHLGINDTDPRDWPNYR
;
A
#
# COMPACT_ATOMS: atom_id res chain seq x y z
N MET A 1 16.88 -24.44 47.36
CA MET A 1 17.17 -23.21 46.60
C MET A 1 17.12 -22.02 47.54
N ASN A 2 18.14 -21.17 47.52
CA ASN A 2 18.22 -19.98 48.37
C ASN A 2 17.09 -19.00 47.97
N LYS A 3 16.40 -18.39 48.93
CA LYS A 3 15.27 -17.47 48.71
C LYS A 3 15.60 -16.34 47.75
N LYS A 4 16.81 -15.78 47.84
CA LYS A 4 17.31 -14.75 46.87
C LYS A 4 17.45 -15.29 45.46
N LEU A 5 17.91 -16.53 45.29
CA LEU A 5 18.02 -17.18 43.97
C LEU A 5 16.66 -17.42 43.37
N PHE A 6 15.67 -17.83 44.15
CA PHE A 6 14.27 -18.02 43.72
C PHE A 6 13.65 -16.71 43.24
N GLU A 7 13.85 -15.62 43.96
CA GLU A 7 13.36 -14.29 43.57
C GLU A 7 13.99 -13.82 42.26
N VAL A 8 15.30 -14.05 42.06
CA VAL A 8 15.99 -13.72 40.80
C VAL A 8 15.45 -14.55 39.65
N TYR A 9 15.22 -15.86 39.81
CA TYR A 9 14.61 -16.70 38.80
C TYR A 9 13.18 -16.27 38.47
N LEU A 10 12.37 -15.90 39.47
CA LEU A 10 11.01 -15.43 39.28
C LEU A 10 10.96 -14.12 38.49
N VAL A 11 11.84 -13.17 38.77
CA VAL A 11 11.98 -11.90 38.06
C VAL A 11 12.43 -12.15 36.60
N LEU A 12 13.40 -13.06 36.38
CA LEU A 12 13.85 -13.42 35.05
C LEU A 12 12.73 -14.07 34.22
N LEU A 13 11.90 -14.93 34.80
CA LEU A 13 10.77 -15.57 34.15
C LEU A 13 9.69 -14.55 33.75
N ILE A 14 9.44 -13.54 34.59
CA ILE A 14 8.48 -12.47 34.29
C ILE A 14 8.97 -11.59 33.12
N ILE A 15 10.27 -11.29 33.07
CA ILE A 15 10.86 -10.50 31.97
C ILE A 15 10.79 -11.28 30.67
N LEU A 16 10.99 -12.60 30.66
CA LEU A 16 10.91 -13.47 29.50
C LEU A 16 9.45 -13.69 29.00
N SER A 17 8.45 -13.47 29.85
CA SER A 17 7.03 -13.64 29.53
C SER A 17 6.35 -12.34 29.05
N THR A 18 7.06 -11.21 28.97
CA THR A 18 6.50 -10.00 28.35
C THR A 18 6.32 -10.24 26.85
N PRO A 19 5.09 -10.18 26.31
CA PRO A 19 4.91 -10.31 24.88
C PRO A 19 5.66 -9.18 24.19
N LEU A 20 6.60 -9.55 23.31
CA LEU A 20 7.23 -8.60 22.40
C LEU A 20 6.12 -8.09 21.45
N TYR A 21 5.51 -6.97 21.80
CA TYR A 21 4.47 -6.36 20.97
C TYR A 21 5.13 -5.78 19.71
N ALA A 22 5.29 -6.63 18.71
CA ALA A 22 5.76 -6.18 17.40
C ALA A 22 4.68 -5.26 16.80
N LYS A 23 5.01 -3.99 16.60
CA LYS A 23 4.13 -3.03 15.96
C LYS A 23 3.82 -3.53 14.55
N SER A 24 2.53 -3.64 14.21
CA SER A 24 2.11 -4.01 12.86
C SER A 24 2.66 -3.01 11.84
N PRO A 25 3.13 -3.47 10.67
CA PRO A 25 3.64 -2.58 9.64
C PRO A 25 2.54 -1.63 9.13
N ILE A 26 2.94 -0.41 8.79
CA ILE A 26 2.06 0.60 8.20
C ILE A 26 1.81 0.24 6.75
N LYS A 27 0.55 0.17 6.33
CA LYS A 27 0.16 -0.15 4.96
C LYS A 27 0.02 1.12 4.12
N VAL A 28 0.71 1.16 2.98
CA VAL A 28 0.63 2.25 2.01
C VAL A 28 0.00 1.73 0.72
N ALA A 29 -1.19 2.23 0.38
CA ALA A 29 -1.89 1.89 -0.84
C ALA A 29 -1.53 2.90 -1.94
N CYS A 30 -0.81 2.49 -2.98
CA CYS A 30 -0.54 3.30 -4.17
C CYS A 30 -1.63 3.05 -5.20
N ILE A 31 -2.54 4.00 -5.34
CA ILE A 31 -3.73 3.97 -6.20
C ILE A 31 -3.44 4.83 -7.44
N GLY A 32 -3.67 4.30 -8.64
CA GLY A 32 -3.39 5.12 -9.80
C GLY A 32 -3.60 4.43 -11.15
N ASN A 33 -3.00 5.03 -12.15
CA ASN A 33 -3.06 4.62 -13.55
C ASN A 33 -1.81 3.82 -13.97
N SER A 34 -1.43 3.93 -15.25
CA SER A 34 -0.25 3.28 -15.83
C SER A 34 1.06 3.67 -15.16
N ILE A 35 1.19 4.90 -14.67
CA ILE A 35 2.40 5.36 -13.95
C ILE A 35 2.55 4.60 -12.64
N THR A 36 1.47 4.47 -11.89
CA THR A 36 1.47 3.68 -10.64
C THR A 36 1.71 2.20 -10.92
N PHE A 37 1.11 1.65 -11.97
CA PHE A 37 1.34 0.27 -12.39
C PHE A 37 2.81 0.00 -12.71
N GLY A 38 3.51 0.96 -13.32
CA GLY A 38 4.89 0.85 -13.80
C GLY A 38 4.98 0.53 -15.31
N THR A 39 3.98 0.98 -16.08
CA THR A 39 4.02 0.81 -17.53
C THR A 39 5.23 1.51 -18.13
N GLY A 40 5.99 0.80 -18.98
CA GLY A 40 7.22 1.30 -19.60
C GLY A 40 8.49 0.91 -18.86
N THR A 41 8.40 0.30 -17.69
CA THR A 41 9.54 -0.35 -17.04
C THR A 41 9.71 -1.78 -17.55
N GLU A 42 10.91 -2.36 -17.44
CA GLU A 42 11.14 -3.76 -17.82
C GLU A 42 10.43 -4.71 -16.85
N ASN A 43 10.46 -4.40 -15.56
CA ASN A 43 9.81 -5.18 -14.52
C ASN A 43 9.04 -4.29 -13.53
N PRO A 44 7.72 -4.11 -13.73
CA PRO A 44 6.89 -3.29 -12.84
C PRO A 44 6.92 -3.72 -11.36
N GLN A 45 7.14 -5.01 -11.09
CA GLN A 45 7.19 -5.54 -9.72
C GLN A 45 8.40 -5.04 -8.92
N THR A 46 9.45 -4.60 -9.59
CA THR A 46 10.69 -4.10 -8.97
C THR A 46 10.99 -2.65 -9.29
N GLU A 47 10.48 -2.13 -10.40
CA GLU A 47 10.88 -0.84 -10.96
C GLU A 47 9.79 0.23 -10.90
N SER A 48 8.52 -0.16 -10.67
CA SER A 48 7.46 0.82 -10.44
C SER A 48 7.74 1.64 -9.17
N TYR A 49 7.26 2.89 -9.11
CA TYR A 49 7.48 3.71 -7.91
C TYR A 49 6.95 3.08 -6.62
N PRO A 50 5.82 2.32 -6.59
CA PRO A 50 5.42 1.63 -5.38
C PRO A 50 6.42 0.57 -4.91
N ALA A 51 7.03 -0.17 -5.86
CA ALA A 51 8.06 -1.14 -5.56
C ALA A 51 9.33 -0.48 -4.99
N GLN A 52 9.75 0.62 -5.58
CA GLN A 52 10.87 1.44 -5.11
C GLN A 52 10.57 2.04 -3.72
N LEU A 53 9.35 2.53 -3.52
CA LEU A 53 8.91 3.05 -2.22
C LEU A 53 8.96 1.96 -1.14
N GLN A 54 8.56 0.72 -1.45
CA GLN A 54 8.70 -0.41 -0.54
C GLN A 54 10.14 -0.64 -0.11
N GLN A 55 11.08 -0.59 -1.05
CA GLN A 55 12.51 -0.76 -0.76
C GLN A 55 13.04 0.36 0.14
N LEU A 56 12.64 1.60 -0.11
CA LEU A 56 13.09 2.75 0.66
C LEU A 56 12.52 2.78 2.09
N LEU A 57 11.25 2.38 2.26
CA LEU A 57 10.57 2.38 3.56
C LEU A 57 10.94 1.18 4.43
N GLY A 58 11.39 0.08 3.83
CA GLY A 58 11.79 -1.12 4.54
C GLY A 58 10.63 -1.89 5.18
N HIS A 59 10.96 -2.80 6.09
CA HIS A 59 10.04 -3.80 6.66
C HIS A 59 8.97 -3.24 7.61
N ASN A 60 9.11 -2.01 8.07
CA ASN A 60 8.09 -1.35 8.91
C ASN A 60 6.86 -0.88 8.09
N TYR A 61 6.91 -1.03 6.77
CA TYR A 61 5.85 -0.65 5.86
C TYR A 61 5.53 -1.80 4.89
N ILE A 62 4.28 -1.84 4.45
CA ILE A 62 3.82 -2.70 3.36
C ILE A 62 3.20 -1.79 2.30
N VAL A 63 3.82 -1.74 1.12
CA VAL A 63 3.37 -0.91 0.01
C VAL A 63 2.64 -1.78 -1.01
N GLY A 64 1.36 -1.47 -1.27
CA GLY A 64 0.55 -2.13 -2.29
C GLY A 64 0.49 -1.29 -3.57
N ASN A 65 0.68 -1.93 -4.73
CA ASN A 65 0.51 -1.32 -6.04
C ASN A 65 -0.88 -1.67 -6.59
N PHE A 66 -1.74 -0.66 -6.71
CA PHE A 66 -3.10 -0.77 -7.26
C PHE A 66 -3.24 0.11 -8.51
N GLY A 67 -2.19 0.18 -9.33
CA GLY A 67 -2.19 0.87 -10.60
C GLY A 67 -3.01 0.12 -11.65
N LYS A 68 -3.85 0.85 -12.39
CA LYS A 68 -4.60 0.35 -13.55
C LYS A 68 -4.32 1.19 -14.79
N PRO A 69 -3.59 0.65 -15.79
CA PRO A 69 -3.32 1.38 -17.00
C PRO A 69 -4.60 1.90 -17.68
N GLY A 70 -4.58 3.17 -18.07
CA GLY A 70 -5.72 3.85 -18.72
C GLY A 70 -6.84 4.27 -17.77
N ALA A 71 -6.74 4.03 -16.46
CA ALA A 71 -7.81 4.38 -15.54
C ALA A 71 -7.99 5.90 -15.41
N THR A 72 -9.26 6.32 -15.34
CA THR A 72 -9.70 7.71 -15.15
C THR A 72 -10.14 7.96 -13.71
N LEU A 73 -9.97 9.20 -13.24
CA LEU A 73 -10.54 9.68 -11.98
C LEU A 73 -12.05 9.92 -12.15
N LEU A 74 -12.46 10.43 -13.32
CA LEU A 74 -13.85 10.67 -13.65
C LEU A 74 -14.67 9.38 -13.60
N LYS A 75 -15.76 9.41 -12.86
CA LYS A 75 -16.71 8.29 -12.76
C LYS A 75 -17.41 7.98 -14.08
N ARG A 76 -17.50 8.98 -14.98
CA ARG A 76 -18.06 8.85 -16.33
C ARG A 76 -16.99 8.84 -17.42
N GLY A 77 -15.73 8.67 -17.05
CA GLY A 77 -14.64 8.54 -18.00
C GLY A 77 -14.72 7.22 -18.75
N HIS A 78 -13.89 7.08 -19.80
CA HIS A 78 -13.87 5.88 -20.65
C HIS A 78 -13.41 4.62 -19.88
N ARG A 79 -12.69 4.79 -18.74
CA ARG A 79 -12.24 3.69 -17.88
C ARG A 79 -12.22 4.12 -16.39
N PRO A 80 -13.36 4.30 -15.74
CA PRO A 80 -13.40 4.74 -14.36
C PRO A 80 -12.63 3.81 -13.44
N TYR A 81 -11.73 4.35 -12.63
CA TYR A 81 -10.93 3.54 -11.69
C TYR A 81 -11.82 2.81 -10.68
N THR A 82 -12.90 3.43 -10.23
CA THR A 82 -13.85 2.85 -9.27
C THR A 82 -14.58 1.60 -9.79
N LEU A 83 -14.57 1.37 -11.11
CA LEU A 83 -15.13 0.17 -11.73
C LEU A 83 -14.07 -0.90 -12.05
N GLN A 84 -12.80 -0.67 -11.71
CA GLN A 84 -11.73 -1.62 -11.97
C GLN A 84 -11.53 -2.55 -10.78
N PRO A 85 -11.08 -3.81 -11.01
CA PRO A 85 -10.76 -4.75 -9.94
C PRO A 85 -9.71 -4.20 -8.96
N GLU A 86 -8.80 -3.37 -9.43
CA GLU A 86 -7.75 -2.74 -8.63
C GLU A 86 -8.31 -1.83 -7.55
N TYR A 87 -9.45 -1.18 -7.78
CA TYR A 87 -10.17 -0.42 -6.77
C TYR A 87 -10.58 -1.31 -5.59
N GLN A 88 -11.23 -2.44 -5.88
CA GLN A 88 -11.67 -3.36 -4.83
C GLN A 88 -10.48 -3.98 -4.09
N LYS A 89 -9.40 -4.29 -4.80
CA LYS A 89 -8.15 -4.78 -4.18
C LYS A 89 -7.55 -3.75 -3.23
N ALA A 90 -7.54 -2.46 -3.63
CA ALA A 90 -7.06 -1.37 -2.79
C ALA A 90 -7.93 -1.19 -1.53
N MET A 91 -9.25 -1.29 -1.67
CA MET A 91 -10.19 -1.22 -0.54
C MET A 91 -9.97 -2.39 0.43
N ASN A 92 -9.82 -3.61 -0.09
CA ASN A 92 -9.58 -4.81 0.73
C ASN A 92 -8.19 -4.81 1.39
N PHE A 93 -7.20 -4.16 0.78
CA PHE A 93 -5.89 -3.98 1.35
C PHE A 93 -5.95 -3.14 2.64
N ALA A 94 -6.92 -2.24 2.75
CA ALA A 94 -7.15 -1.38 3.90
C ALA A 94 -5.87 -0.63 4.34
N GLY A 95 -5.32 0.19 3.42
CA GLY A 95 -4.10 0.96 3.68
C GLY A 95 -4.31 2.03 4.75
N ASP A 96 -3.32 2.22 5.61
CA ASP A 96 -3.27 3.32 6.58
C ASP A 96 -2.99 4.66 5.88
N ILE A 97 -2.27 4.60 4.75
CA ILE A 97 -1.93 5.74 3.91
C ILE A 97 -2.34 5.43 2.47
N ALA A 98 -2.97 6.38 1.79
CA ALA A 98 -3.26 6.30 0.36
C ALA A 98 -2.46 7.34 -0.42
N VAL A 99 -1.72 6.89 -1.44
CA VAL A 99 -1.07 7.73 -2.44
C VAL A 99 -1.88 7.61 -3.72
N ILE A 100 -2.52 8.70 -4.16
CA ILE A 100 -3.43 8.68 -5.30
C ILE A 100 -2.80 9.46 -6.46
N HIS A 101 -2.63 8.77 -7.60
CA HIS A 101 -2.12 9.33 -8.85
C HIS A 101 -3.08 8.99 -10.01
N LEU A 102 -4.13 9.77 -10.14
CA LEU A 102 -5.15 9.67 -11.19
C LEU A 102 -5.38 11.06 -11.83
N GLY A 103 -6.10 11.10 -12.94
CA GLY A 103 -6.50 12.35 -13.60
C GLY A 103 -5.88 12.58 -14.97
N ILE A 104 -4.68 12.06 -15.24
CA ILE A 104 -4.04 12.29 -16.54
C ILE A 104 -4.82 11.66 -17.72
N ASN A 105 -5.42 10.49 -17.51
CA ASN A 105 -6.22 9.84 -18.55
C ASN A 105 -7.56 10.51 -18.79
N ASP A 106 -7.99 11.36 -17.87
CA ASP A 106 -9.20 12.17 -17.96
C ASP A 106 -9.07 13.28 -19.03
N THR A 107 -7.86 13.57 -19.46
CA THR A 107 -7.59 14.51 -20.57
C THR A 107 -7.86 13.89 -21.96
N ASP A 108 -8.21 12.60 -22.03
CA ASP A 108 -8.58 11.95 -23.29
C ASP A 108 -9.81 12.63 -23.90
N PRO A 109 -9.79 12.97 -25.21
CA PRO A 109 -10.92 13.62 -25.89
C PRO A 109 -12.25 12.87 -25.75
N ARG A 110 -12.23 11.56 -25.57
CA ARG A 110 -13.43 10.74 -25.33
C ARG A 110 -14.19 11.14 -24.07
N ASP A 111 -13.50 11.72 -23.10
CA ASP A 111 -14.06 12.08 -21.81
C ASP A 111 -14.55 13.54 -21.74
N TRP A 112 -14.22 14.39 -22.72
CA TRP A 112 -14.55 15.81 -22.72
C TRP A 112 -16.04 16.13 -22.57
N PRO A 113 -17.00 15.38 -23.12
CA PRO A 113 -18.42 15.61 -22.85
C PRO A 113 -18.79 15.50 -21.37
N ASN A 114 -18.01 14.81 -20.57
CA ASN A 114 -18.27 14.56 -19.15
C ASN A 114 -17.77 15.68 -18.23
N TYR A 115 -17.05 16.68 -18.77
CA TYR A 115 -16.60 17.86 -18.02
C TYR A 115 -17.64 19.00 -17.97
N ARG A 116 -18.81 18.83 -18.59
CA ARG A 116 -19.87 19.84 -18.68
C ARG A 116 -21.00 19.54 -17.69
#